data_6ce207602e7aae50b15eab6efe913b80
#
_entry.id   6ce207602e7aae50b15eab6efe913b80
#
_cell.length_a   1.000
_cell.length_b   1.000
_cell.length_c   1.000
_cell.angle_alpha   90.00
_cell.angle_beta   90.00
_cell.angle_gamma   90.00
#
_symmetry.space_group_name_H-M   'P 1'
#
loop_
_entity.id
_entity.type
_entity.pdbx_description
1 polymer ?
#
loop_
_entity_poly.entity_id
_entity_poly.type
_entity_poly.pdbx_seq_one_letter_code
_entity_poly.pdbx_strand_id
1 'polypeptide(L)'
;IQRVKEASVKVDDEYTGKIKKGYLVLIGVGQEDTKEEADKYIRKMINLRIFEDENGKTNCSLKDVDGELLLVSQFTLYASCRKGNRPSFTQAGDPKKAEELYEYIIKECNKEIDVVQTGIFGAHMEVALINDGPFTVVLEDL
;
A
#
# COMPACT_ATOMS: atom_id res chain seq x y z
N ILE A 1 -1.86 -3.70 -3.84
CA ILE A 1 -2.59 -4.15 -2.64
C ILE A 1 -2.50 -5.66 -2.53
N GLN A 2 -2.08 -6.14 -1.38
CA GLN A 2 -2.12 -7.55 -1.03
C GLN A 2 -3.12 -7.72 0.10
N ARG A 3 -4.13 -8.57 -0.07
CA ARG A 3 -5.00 -8.96 1.03
C ARG A 3 -4.24 -9.94 1.92
N VAL A 4 -4.14 -9.63 3.21
CA VAL A 4 -3.29 -10.40 4.13
C VAL A 4 -4.05 -10.86 5.36
N LYS A 5 -3.57 -11.97 5.97
CA LYS A 5 -3.97 -12.39 7.30
C LYS A 5 -3.17 -11.66 8.36
N GLU A 6 -1.92 -11.36 8.05
CA GLU A 6 -1.01 -10.56 8.85
C GLU A 6 0.12 -10.04 7.98
N ALA A 7 0.73 -8.95 8.40
CA ALA A 7 1.93 -8.40 7.75
C ALA A 7 2.73 -7.57 8.75
N SER A 8 4.02 -7.41 8.47
CA SER A 8 4.89 -6.61 9.32
C SER A 8 6.06 -6.05 8.53
N VAL A 9 6.65 -4.97 9.06
CA VAL A 9 7.86 -4.37 8.54
C VAL A 9 8.90 -4.29 9.66
N LYS A 10 10.13 -4.71 9.34
CA LYS A 10 11.31 -4.50 10.20
C LYS A 10 12.30 -3.60 9.49
N VAL A 11 12.90 -2.69 10.24
CA VAL A 11 14.05 -1.88 9.85
C VAL A 11 15.10 -2.05 10.94
N ASP A 12 16.31 -2.47 10.57
CA ASP A 12 17.42 -2.72 11.53
C ASP A 12 16.97 -3.62 12.70
N ASP A 13 16.31 -4.74 12.37
CA ASP A 13 15.81 -5.75 13.30
C ASP A 13 14.72 -5.27 14.27
N GLU A 14 14.18 -4.06 14.08
CA GLU A 14 13.08 -3.54 14.87
C GLU A 14 11.81 -3.41 14.05
N TYR A 15 10.68 -3.77 14.62
CA TYR A 15 9.39 -3.60 13.97
C TYR A 15 9.01 -2.13 13.91
N THR A 16 8.66 -1.65 12.72
CA THR A 16 8.07 -0.31 12.53
C THR A 16 6.56 -0.38 12.43
N GLY A 17 6.03 -1.52 12.05
CA GLY A 17 4.59 -1.72 11.94
C GLY A 17 4.23 -3.19 11.85
N LYS A 18 3.07 -3.53 12.41
CA LYS A 18 2.47 -4.87 12.34
C LYS A 18 0.97 -4.72 12.21
N ILE A 19 0.38 -5.54 11.37
CA ILE A 19 -1.08 -5.61 11.22
C ILE A 19 -1.56 -7.05 11.26
N LYS A 20 -2.83 -7.19 11.61
CA LYS A 20 -3.61 -8.41 11.45
C LYS A 20 -4.32 -8.36 10.09
N LYS A 21 -5.46 -9.01 9.95
CA LYS A 21 -6.26 -9.04 8.74
C LYS A 21 -6.44 -7.64 8.12
N GLY A 22 -6.15 -7.52 6.85
CA GLY A 22 -6.28 -6.26 6.13
C GLY A 22 -5.47 -6.23 4.84
N TYR A 23 -4.82 -5.10 4.59
CA TYR A 23 -4.00 -4.90 3.39
C TYR A 23 -2.56 -4.56 3.74
N LEU A 24 -1.64 -5.21 3.04
CA LEU A 24 -0.31 -4.65 2.79
C LEU A 24 -0.42 -3.86 1.49
N VAL A 25 -0.07 -2.57 1.54
CA VAL A 25 -0.16 -1.67 0.40
C VAL A 25 1.22 -1.17 0.02
N LEU A 26 1.65 -1.47 -1.18
CA LEU A 26 2.90 -0.95 -1.75
C LEU A 26 2.53 0.28 -2.59
N ILE A 27 3.11 1.43 -2.25
CA ILE A 27 2.75 2.72 -2.83
C ILE A 27 3.88 3.28 -3.66
N GLY A 28 3.65 3.42 -4.97
CA GLY A 28 4.54 4.14 -5.88
C GLY A 28 3.97 5.51 -6.18
N VAL A 29 4.81 6.53 -6.10
CA VAL A 29 4.44 7.91 -6.45
C VAL A 29 5.15 8.31 -7.73
N GLY A 30 4.39 8.74 -8.73
CA GLY A 30 4.92 9.23 -10.00
C GLY A 30 5.19 10.72 -9.99
N GLN A 31 5.87 11.19 -11.03
CA GLN A 31 6.27 12.60 -11.15
C GLN A 31 5.09 13.58 -11.18
N GLU A 32 3.96 13.15 -11.75
CA GLU A 32 2.79 14.00 -11.94
C GLU A 32 1.70 13.80 -10.88
N ASP A 33 1.93 12.94 -9.90
CA ASP A 33 0.92 12.64 -8.89
C ASP A 33 0.69 13.80 -7.93
N THR A 34 -0.57 14.03 -7.61
CA THR A 34 -1.04 15.12 -6.75
C THR A 34 -1.82 14.57 -5.57
N LYS A 35 -2.17 15.44 -4.63
CA LYS A 35 -3.06 15.07 -3.51
C LYS A 35 -4.44 14.64 -4.01
N GLU A 36 -4.94 15.26 -5.07
CA GLU A 36 -6.20 14.89 -5.69
C GLU A 36 -6.17 13.47 -6.24
N GLU A 37 -5.04 13.09 -6.86
CA GLU A 37 -4.84 11.70 -7.30
C GLU A 37 -4.82 10.76 -6.10
N ALA A 38 -4.04 11.10 -5.06
CA ALA A 38 -3.96 10.29 -3.85
C ALA A 38 -5.35 10.08 -3.23
N ASP A 39 -6.18 11.11 -3.17
CA ASP A 39 -7.54 11.02 -2.63
C ASP A 39 -8.40 10.00 -3.38
N LYS A 40 -8.28 9.96 -4.70
CA LYS A 40 -9.00 8.97 -5.53
C LYS A 40 -8.57 7.54 -5.17
N TYR A 41 -7.26 7.33 -5.06
CA TYR A 41 -6.70 6.01 -4.74
C TYR A 41 -7.07 5.55 -3.34
N ILE A 42 -6.99 6.44 -2.36
CA ILE A 42 -7.37 6.15 -0.97
C ILE A 42 -8.83 5.72 -0.91
N ARG A 43 -9.70 6.50 -1.53
CA ARG A 43 -11.14 6.21 -1.56
C ARG A 43 -11.44 4.88 -2.21
N LYS A 44 -10.78 4.61 -3.35
CA LYS A 44 -10.95 3.32 -4.05
C LYS A 44 -10.47 2.17 -3.17
N MET A 45 -9.28 2.27 -2.63
CA MET A 45 -8.65 1.22 -1.80
C MET A 45 -9.54 0.85 -0.60
N ILE A 46 -10.01 1.84 0.14
CA ILE A 46 -10.82 1.62 1.35
C ILE A 46 -12.16 0.96 1.01
N ASN A 47 -12.72 1.27 -0.15
CA ASN A 47 -14.06 0.80 -0.54
C ASN A 47 -14.05 -0.43 -1.45
N LEU A 48 -12.89 -0.94 -1.83
CA LEU A 48 -12.82 -2.21 -2.58
C LEU A 48 -13.47 -3.32 -1.76
N ARG A 49 -14.34 -4.09 -2.41
CA ARG A 49 -15.08 -5.18 -1.77
C ARG A 49 -14.42 -6.52 -2.10
N ILE A 50 -13.26 -6.76 -1.51
CA ILE A 50 -12.43 -7.94 -1.79
C ILE A 50 -12.25 -8.87 -0.58
N PHE A 51 -12.99 -8.65 0.48
CA PHE A 51 -13.08 -9.61 1.59
C PHE A 51 -14.36 -10.44 1.46
N GLU A 52 -14.30 -11.67 1.95
CA GLU A 52 -15.45 -12.55 1.90
C GLU A 52 -16.53 -12.12 2.88
N ASP A 53 -17.79 -12.24 2.45
CA ASP A 53 -18.95 -12.09 3.31
C ASP A 53 -19.30 -13.41 4.01
N GLU A 54 -20.37 -13.42 4.77
CA GLU A 54 -20.87 -14.61 5.51
C GLU A 54 -21.26 -15.78 4.61
N ASN A 55 -21.47 -15.52 3.32
CA ASN A 55 -21.79 -16.55 2.32
C ASN A 55 -20.56 -17.00 1.53
N GLY A 56 -19.35 -16.55 1.92
CA GLY A 56 -18.10 -16.87 1.24
C GLY A 56 -17.90 -16.15 -0.08
N LYS A 57 -18.68 -15.09 -0.35
CA LYS A 57 -18.57 -14.30 -1.57
C LYS A 57 -17.70 -13.06 -1.32
N THR A 58 -16.88 -12.73 -2.31
CA THR A 58 -16.05 -11.52 -2.31
C THR A 58 -16.95 -10.29 -2.40
N ASN A 59 -17.24 -9.67 -1.28
CA ASN A 59 -18.30 -8.65 -1.19
C ASN A 59 -18.08 -7.59 -0.11
N CYS A 60 -17.17 -7.78 0.84
CA CYS A 60 -16.98 -6.85 1.94
C CYS A 60 -15.76 -5.96 1.72
N SER A 61 -15.87 -4.70 2.16
CA SER A 61 -14.79 -3.73 2.14
C SER A 61 -13.88 -3.88 3.35
N LEU A 62 -12.77 -3.14 3.35
CA LEU A 62 -11.85 -3.07 4.48
C LEU A 62 -12.57 -2.64 5.76
N LYS A 63 -13.45 -1.65 5.68
CA LYS A 63 -14.24 -1.19 6.83
C LYS A 63 -15.22 -2.24 7.33
N ASP A 64 -15.87 -2.95 6.41
CA ASP A 64 -16.85 -3.97 6.79
C ASP A 64 -16.25 -5.09 7.65
N VAL A 65 -14.98 -5.41 7.43
CA VAL A 65 -14.28 -6.45 8.18
C VAL A 65 -13.39 -5.91 9.29
N ASP A 66 -13.46 -4.61 9.55
CA ASP A 66 -12.59 -3.92 10.51
C ASP A 66 -11.11 -4.21 10.24
N GLY A 67 -10.74 -4.16 8.97
CA GLY A 67 -9.39 -4.48 8.51
C GLY A 67 -8.39 -3.38 8.81
N GLU A 68 -7.12 -3.77 8.79
CA GLU A 68 -5.97 -2.91 9.13
C GLU A 68 -5.15 -2.61 7.88
N LEU A 69 -4.38 -1.53 7.91
CA LEU A 69 -3.52 -1.12 6.81
C LEU A 69 -2.06 -1.09 7.22
N LEU A 70 -1.20 -1.63 6.36
CA LEU A 70 0.25 -1.47 6.44
C LEU A 70 0.71 -0.81 5.14
N LEU A 71 1.10 0.46 5.22
CA LEU A 71 1.45 1.28 4.07
C LEU A 71 2.97 1.37 3.92
N VAL A 72 3.47 0.92 2.78
CA VAL A 72 4.91 0.86 2.49
C VAL A 72 5.19 1.60 1.19
N SER A 73 6.11 2.56 1.22
CA SER A 73 6.56 3.26 0.01
C SER A 73 7.40 2.32 -0.84
N GLN A 74 7.14 2.28 -2.15
CA GLN A 74 7.79 1.37 -3.10
C GLN A 74 7.98 2.05 -4.46
N PHE A 75 9.04 2.84 -4.61
CA PHE A 75 9.29 3.55 -5.87
C PHE A 75 9.57 2.60 -7.05
N THR A 76 10.06 1.39 -6.77
CA THR A 76 10.37 0.41 -7.82
C THR A 76 9.14 -0.09 -8.57
N LEU A 77 7.93 0.26 -8.13
CA LEU A 77 6.72 0.02 -8.91
C LEU A 77 6.77 0.76 -10.27
N TYR A 78 7.57 1.83 -10.37
CA TYR A 78 7.79 2.57 -11.60
C TYR A 78 8.97 2.03 -12.43
N ALA A 79 9.48 0.86 -12.11
CA ALA A 79 10.57 0.26 -12.87
C ALA A 79 10.18 0.01 -14.32
N SER A 80 11.02 0.48 -15.24
CA SER A 80 10.93 0.09 -16.65
C SER A 80 12.02 -0.93 -16.94
N CYS A 81 11.62 -2.10 -17.43
CA CYS A 81 12.52 -3.18 -17.77
C CYS A 81 12.59 -3.39 -19.29
N ARG A 82 12.27 -2.36 -20.05
CA ARG A 82 12.20 -2.43 -21.52
C ARG A 82 13.56 -2.58 -22.19
N LYS A 83 14.61 -2.01 -21.58
CA LYS A 83 15.97 -2.00 -22.15
C LYS A 83 16.92 -2.76 -21.25
N GLY A 84 17.41 -3.90 -21.73
CA GLY A 84 18.39 -4.69 -21.01
C GLY A 84 17.88 -5.22 -19.68
N ASN A 85 18.83 -5.60 -18.82
CA ASN A 85 18.54 -6.26 -17.55
C ASN A 85 18.64 -5.32 -16.33
N ARG A 86 18.97 -4.06 -16.56
CA ARG A 86 19.02 -3.05 -15.48
C ARG A 86 17.74 -2.22 -15.54
N PRO A 87 16.87 -2.30 -14.51
CA PRO A 87 15.67 -1.49 -14.48
C PRO A 87 15.96 0.01 -14.44
N SER A 88 15.11 0.79 -15.11
CA SER A 88 15.16 2.25 -15.06
C SER A 88 14.00 2.75 -14.22
N PHE A 89 14.22 3.82 -13.45
CA PHE A 89 13.22 4.40 -12.54
C PHE A 89 12.90 5.86 -12.86
N THR A 90 13.09 6.27 -14.10
CA THR A 90 12.92 7.68 -14.51
C THR A 90 11.49 8.19 -14.35
N GLN A 91 10.51 7.31 -14.29
CA GLN A 91 9.10 7.68 -14.11
C GLN A 91 8.71 7.86 -12.64
N ALA A 92 9.54 7.41 -11.71
CA ALA A 92 9.29 7.61 -10.29
C ALA A 92 9.37 9.09 -9.93
N GLY A 93 8.56 9.51 -8.97
CA GLY A 93 8.57 10.88 -8.48
C GLY A 93 9.85 11.21 -7.73
N ASP A 94 10.15 12.51 -7.66
CA ASP A 94 11.23 13.02 -6.84
C ASP A 94 11.07 12.53 -5.38
N PRO A 95 12.13 12.06 -4.71
CA PRO A 95 12.02 11.50 -3.37
C PRO A 95 11.33 12.41 -2.35
N LYS A 96 11.60 13.71 -2.39
CA LYS A 96 10.98 14.68 -1.47
C LYS A 96 9.47 14.75 -1.70
N LYS A 97 9.04 14.88 -2.94
CA LYS A 97 7.64 14.91 -3.33
C LYS A 97 6.96 13.59 -2.98
N ALA A 98 7.62 12.48 -3.26
CA ALA A 98 7.09 11.15 -2.97
C ALA A 98 6.87 10.95 -1.47
N GLU A 99 7.82 11.38 -0.63
CA GLU A 99 7.69 11.31 0.81
C GLU A 99 6.53 12.17 1.32
N GLU A 100 6.40 13.40 0.83
CA GLU A 100 5.30 14.29 1.20
C GLU A 100 3.94 13.67 0.87
N LEU A 101 3.81 13.06 -0.31
CA LEU A 101 2.56 12.45 -0.73
C LEU A 101 2.28 11.16 0.05
N TYR A 102 3.32 10.38 0.34
CA TYR A 102 3.21 9.18 1.19
C TYR A 102 2.71 9.56 2.59
N GLU A 103 3.28 10.59 3.21
CA GLU A 103 2.84 11.07 4.52
C GLU A 103 1.39 11.58 4.49
N TYR A 104 1.00 12.25 3.40
CA TYR A 104 -0.37 12.68 3.18
C TYR A 104 -1.33 11.48 3.13
N ILE A 105 -0.96 10.43 2.41
CA ILE A 105 -1.77 9.21 2.31
C ILE A 105 -1.96 8.56 3.68
N ILE A 106 -0.90 8.48 4.48
CA ILE A 106 -0.95 7.93 5.84
C ILE A 106 -1.95 8.74 6.68
N LYS A 107 -1.83 10.06 6.65
CA LYS A 107 -2.70 10.97 7.40
C LYS A 107 -4.16 10.79 7.01
N GLU A 108 -4.45 10.71 5.72
CA GLU A 108 -5.83 10.56 5.25
C GLU A 108 -6.40 9.17 5.58
N CYS A 109 -5.59 8.12 5.48
CA CYS A 109 -6.01 6.78 5.86
C CYS A 109 -6.33 6.69 7.37
N ASN A 110 -5.58 7.39 8.21
CA ASN A 110 -5.83 7.42 9.66
C ASN A 110 -7.19 8.04 10.02
N LYS A 111 -7.76 8.86 9.16
CA LYS A 111 -9.10 9.42 9.38
C LYS A 111 -10.20 8.38 9.21
N GLU A 112 -9.93 7.33 8.44
CA GLU A 112 -10.94 6.36 7.99
C GLU A 112 -10.75 4.96 8.60
N ILE A 113 -9.53 4.59 8.95
CA ILE A 113 -9.16 3.25 9.41
C ILE A 113 -8.49 3.36 10.79
N ASP A 114 -8.93 2.51 11.72
CA ASP A 114 -8.47 2.57 13.11
C ASP A 114 -7.00 2.20 13.26
N VAL A 115 -6.53 1.18 12.54
CA VAL A 115 -5.14 0.73 12.62
C VAL A 115 -4.46 0.94 11.28
N VAL A 116 -3.60 1.95 11.22
CA VAL A 116 -2.75 2.25 10.06
C VAL A 116 -1.31 2.21 10.52
N GLN A 117 -0.57 1.22 10.03
CA GLN A 117 0.84 1.04 10.33
C GLN A 117 1.69 1.34 9.09
N THR A 118 2.96 1.61 9.28
CA THR A 118 3.83 2.05 8.19
C THR A 118 5.22 1.43 8.30
N GLY A 119 5.94 1.48 7.17
CA GLY A 119 7.39 1.31 7.16
C GLY A 119 8.08 2.66 7.40
N ILE A 120 9.32 2.78 6.95
CA ILE A 120 10.10 4.02 6.99
C ILE A 120 10.49 4.37 5.55
N PHE A 121 10.10 5.56 5.11
CA PHE A 121 10.40 6.02 3.76
C PHE A 121 11.92 6.02 3.50
N GLY A 122 12.32 5.41 2.41
CA GLY A 122 13.72 5.36 2.00
C GLY A 122 14.60 4.35 2.73
N ALA A 123 14.08 3.67 3.75
CA ALA A 123 14.86 2.68 4.49
C ALA A 123 14.87 1.33 3.77
N HIS A 124 15.85 0.50 4.10
CA HIS A 124 15.84 -0.91 3.73
C HIS A 124 14.88 -1.62 4.69
N MET A 125 13.84 -2.23 4.15
CA MET A 125 12.77 -2.83 4.94
C MET A 125 12.68 -4.33 4.65
N GLU A 126 12.49 -5.12 5.72
CA GLU A 126 12.10 -6.51 5.60
C GLU A 126 10.59 -6.58 5.81
N VAL A 127 9.87 -6.92 4.75
CA VAL A 127 8.42 -6.96 4.77
C VAL A 127 7.95 -8.41 4.76
N ALA A 128 7.32 -8.81 5.85
CA ALA A 128 6.76 -10.16 6.00
C ALA A 128 5.24 -10.10 5.90
N LEU A 129 4.64 -11.09 5.25
CA LEU A 129 3.19 -11.13 5.09
C LEU A 129 2.71 -12.55 4.84
N ILE A 130 1.44 -12.77 5.16
CA ILE A 130 0.71 -13.98 4.73
C ILE A 130 -0.37 -13.50 3.78
N ASN A 131 -0.17 -13.76 2.49
CA ASN A 131 -1.19 -13.49 1.47
C ASN A 131 -2.40 -14.38 1.70
N ASP A 132 -3.56 -13.75 1.71
CA ASP A 132 -4.83 -14.46 1.91
C ASP A 132 -5.52 -14.67 0.57
N GLY A 133 -5.32 -15.87 0.03
CA GLY A 133 -5.94 -16.26 -1.22
C GLY A 133 -5.00 -16.91 -2.25
N PRO A 134 -3.90 -16.32 -2.73
CA PRO A 134 -3.56 -14.90 -2.66
C PRO A 134 -4.57 -14.01 -3.38
N PHE A 135 -4.63 -12.77 -3.01
CA PHE A 135 -5.50 -11.79 -3.64
C PHE A 135 -4.73 -10.48 -3.79
N THR A 136 -4.34 -10.20 -5.01
CA THR A 136 -3.48 -9.06 -5.37
C THR A 136 -4.23 -8.12 -6.31
N VAL A 137 -4.24 -6.85 -6.00
CA VAL A 137 -4.88 -5.83 -6.84
C VAL A 137 -3.87 -4.71 -7.14
N VAL A 138 -3.76 -4.34 -8.40
CA VAL A 138 -2.99 -3.18 -8.82
C VAL A 138 -3.96 -2.06 -9.15
N LEU A 139 -3.82 -0.93 -8.46
CA LEU A 139 -4.58 0.28 -8.76
C LEU A 139 -3.69 1.24 -9.52
N GLU A 140 -4.04 1.52 -10.76
CA GLU A 140 -3.36 2.49 -11.61
C GLU A 140 -4.38 3.09 -12.58
N ASP A 141 -4.06 4.25 -13.09
CA ASP A 141 -4.89 4.95 -14.09
C ASP A 141 -6.37 5.17 -13.66
N LEU A 142 -6.57 5.52 -12.41
CA LEU A 142 -7.92 5.82 -11.91
C LEU A 142 -8.45 7.17 -12.35
#